data_76fb3678a94849d7635bbb4dcf4c1ffe
#
_entry.id   76fb3678a94849d7635bbb4dcf4c1ffe
#
_cell.length_a   1.000
_cell.length_b   1.000
_cell.length_c   1.000
_cell.angle_alpha   90.00
_cell.angle_beta   90.00
_cell.angle_gamma   90.00
#
_symmetry.space_group_name_H-M   'P 1'
#
loop_
_entity.id
_entity.type
_entity.pdbx_description
1 polymer ?
#
loop_
_entity_poly.entity_id
_entity_poly.type
_entity_poly.pdbx_seq_one_letter_code
_entity_poly.pdbx_strand_id
1 'polypeptide(L)'
;MDHIDLSRYFVEKGYKTGRPRYDAQKLLKVILFAFMENGICSLREIEKLCHNDIRYMYLLDGMKTPSFATFGNLIRNELTDSVEQIFADINAYIFARDHVDLQHTYIDGTKIEANANRYTWVWKKSCVKNRQKVFDKISLLIDSMNQEVHG
;
A
#
# COMPACT_ATOMS: atom_id res chain seq x y z
N MET A 1 -6.37 18.44 9.42
CA MET A 1 -5.91 18.57 8.01
C MET A 1 -6.23 19.95 7.42
N ASP A 2 -7.22 20.65 7.87
CA ASP A 2 -7.54 22.00 7.36
C ASP A 2 -6.48 23.06 7.68
N HIS A 3 -5.54 22.73 8.56
CA HIS A 3 -4.40 23.58 8.95
C HIS A 3 -3.12 23.30 8.16
N ILE A 4 -3.13 22.29 7.26
CA ILE A 4 -1.97 21.94 6.45
C ILE A 4 -2.36 22.16 4.99
N ASP A 5 -1.66 23.05 4.31
CA ASP A 5 -1.87 23.28 2.88
C ASP A 5 -1.24 22.15 2.07
N LEU A 6 -2.09 21.24 1.63
CA LEU A 6 -1.72 20.14 0.75
C LEU A 6 -2.05 20.42 -0.73
N SER A 7 -2.57 21.60 -1.06
CA SER A 7 -2.99 21.94 -2.43
C SER A 7 -1.84 21.82 -3.43
N ARG A 8 -0.61 22.14 -3.00
CA ARG A 8 0.61 22.06 -3.80
C ARG A 8 0.93 20.68 -4.37
N TYR A 9 0.38 19.62 -3.77
CA TYR A 9 0.61 18.25 -4.21
C TYR A 9 -0.40 17.75 -5.22
N PHE A 10 -1.48 18.52 -5.44
CA PHE A 10 -2.54 18.14 -6.35
C PHE A 10 -2.60 19.09 -7.53
N VAL A 11 -2.41 18.55 -8.72
CA VAL A 11 -2.47 19.35 -9.95
C VAL A 11 -3.94 19.72 -10.24
N GLU A 12 -4.24 21.01 -10.18
CA GLU A 12 -5.51 21.53 -10.70
C GLU A 12 -5.55 21.40 -12.23
N LYS A 13 -6.01 20.25 -12.69
CA LYS A 13 -6.32 20.06 -14.12
C LYS A 13 -7.68 20.69 -14.39
N GLY A 14 -7.67 21.91 -14.89
CA GLY A 14 -8.89 22.59 -15.35
C GLY A 14 -9.53 21.81 -16.50
N TYR A 15 -10.62 21.13 -16.23
CA TYR A 15 -11.44 20.52 -17.26
C TYR A 15 -12.44 21.55 -17.79
N LYS A 16 -12.33 21.88 -19.05
CA LYS A 16 -13.28 22.81 -19.72
C LYS A 16 -14.64 22.16 -20.00
N THR A 17 -14.71 20.83 -20.04
CA THR A 17 -15.93 20.06 -20.37
C THR A 17 -15.93 18.71 -19.67
N GLY A 18 -17.11 18.20 -19.26
CA GLY A 18 -17.29 16.90 -18.64
C GLY A 18 -17.71 16.92 -17.18
N ARG A 19 -17.69 15.75 -16.52
CA ARG A 19 -18.05 15.62 -15.11
C ARG A 19 -17.01 16.32 -14.23
N PRO A 20 -17.43 17.12 -13.23
CA PRO A 20 -16.51 17.72 -12.27
C PRO A 20 -15.63 16.66 -11.60
N ARG A 21 -14.37 16.98 -11.42
CA ARG A 21 -13.43 16.13 -10.73
C ARG A 21 -13.72 16.12 -9.23
N TYR A 22 -13.45 15.01 -8.57
CA TYR A 22 -13.46 14.96 -7.14
C TYR A 22 -12.31 15.80 -6.56
N ASP A 23 -12.56 16.45 -5.44
CA ASP A 23 -11.54 17.16 -4.69
C ASP A 23 -10.52 16.15 -4.12
N ALA A 24 -9.27 16.25 -4.58
CA ALA A 24 -8.21 15.33 -4.21
C ALA A 24 -7.84 15.40 -2.72
N GLN A 25 -7.94 16.58 -2.09
CA GLN A 25 -7.68 16.74 -0.67
C GLN A 25 -8.75 16.03 0.18
N LYS A 26 -10.03 16.13 -0.21
CA LYS A 26 -11.13 15.44 0.46
C LYS A 26 -11.00 13.92 0.32
N LEU A 27 -10.61 13.45 -0.87
CA LEU A 27 -10.33 12.02 -1.08
C LEU A 27 -9.16 11.54 -0.21
N LEU A 28 -8.09 12.32 -0.10
CA LEU A 28 -6.96 11.99 0.77
C LEU A 28 -7.39 11.94 2.24
N LYS A 29 -8.20 12.90 2.72
CA LYS A 29 -8.74 12.88 4.08
C LYS A 29 -9.53 11.60 4.35
N VAL A 30 -10.36 11.18 3.41
CA VAL A 30 -11.14 9.94 3.51
C VAL A 30 -10.22 8.71 3.60
N ILE A 31 -9.19 8.64 2.76
CA ILE A 31 -8.23 7.53 2.78
C ILE A 31 -7.53 7.47 4.15
N LEU A 32 -6.96 8.58 4.61
CA LEU A 32 -6.24 8.63 5.89
C LEU A 32 -7.15 8.30 7.07
N PHE A 33 -8.39 8.80 7.07
CA PHE A 33 -9.37 8.48 8.10
C PHE A 33 -9.73 6.99 8.10
N ALA A 34 -9.88 6.38 6.92
CA ALA A 34 -10.16 4.96 6.80
C ALA A 34 -9.02 4.10 7.38
N PHE A 35 -7.78 4.43 7.08
CA PHE A 35 -6.63 3.73 7.64
C PHE A 35 -6.47 3.94 9.14
N MET A 36 -6.78 5.12 9.64
CA MET A 36 -6.73 5.44 11.08
C MET A 36 -7.77 4.64 11.88
N GLU A 37 -8.99 4.52 11.36
CA GLU A 37 -10.09 3.83 12.04
C GLU A 37 -10.03 2.30 11.91
N ASN A 38 -9.69 1.80 10.73
CA ASN A 38 -9.82 0.38 10.39
C ASN A 38 -8.47 -0.32 10.17
N GLY A 39 -7.34 0.39 10.30
CA GLY A 39 -6.05 -0.15 9.92
C GLY A 39 -5.95 -0.36 8.40
N ILE A 40 -5.43 -1.51 7.98
CA ILE A 40 -5.30 -1.83 6.55
C ILE A 40 -6.68 -2.20 5.98
N CYS A 41 -7.19 -1.37 5.08
CA CYS A 41 -8.47 -1.59 4.40
C CYS A 41 -8.32 -1.51 2.87
N SER A 42 -9.19 -2.21 2.16
CA SER A 42 -9.22 -2.18 0.70
C SER A 42 -9.96 -0.95 0.17
N LEU A 43 -9.66 -0.52 -1.05
CA LEU A 43 -10.36 0.61 -1.68
C LEU A 43 -11.87 0.37 -1.83
N ARG A 44 -12.31 -0.89 -1.96
CA ARG A 44 -13.73 -1.25 -2.00
C ARG A 44 -14.40 -1.12 -0.64
N GLU A 45 -13.66 -1.35 0.43
CA GLU A 45 -14.15 -1.08 1.80
C GLU A 45 -14.28 0.41 2.04
N ILE A 46 -13.32 1.23 1.59
CA ILE A 46 -13.42 2.69 1.64
C ILE A 46 -14.65 3.19 0.89
N GLU A 47 -14.92 2.66 -0.31
CA GLU A 47 -16.15 2.99 -1.04
C GLU A 47 -17.41 2.64 -0.24
N LYS A 48 -17.47 1.46 0.37
CA LYS A 48 -18.61 1.06 1.24
C LYS A 48 -18.77 1.96 2.46
N LEU A 49 -17.66 2.33 3.11
CA LEU A 49 -17.68 3.26 4.24
C LEU A 49 -18.23 4.63 3.81
N CYS A 50 -17.83 5.14 2.65
CA CYS A 50 -18.35 6.39 2.10
C CYS A 50 -19.85 6.34 1.79
N HIS A 51 -20.41 5.14 1.53
CA HIS A 51 -21.85 4.96 1.33
C HIS A 51 -22.66 4.81 2.61
N ASN A 52 -22.08 4.22 3.64
CA ASN A 52 -22.83 3.72 4.79
C ASN A 52 -22.55 4.48 6.09
N ASP A 53 -21.45 5.25 6.16
CA ASP A 53 -21.02 5.93 7.38
C ASP A 53 -21.06 7.45 7.20
N ILE A 54 -21.83 8.10 8.07
CA ILE A 54 -22.04 9.55 8.06
C ILE A 54 -20.74 10.34 8.23
N ARG A 55 -19.73 9.79 8.93
CA ARG A 55 -18.43 10.44 9.15
C ARG A 55 -17.70 10.62 7.83
N TYR A 56 -17.73 9.59 6.97
CA TYR A 56 -17.13 9.63 5.64
C TYR A 56 -17.92 10.55 4.70
N MET A 57 -19.26 10.53 4.80
CA MET A 57 -20.11 11.46 4.04
C MET A 57 -19.81 12.92 4.41
N TYR A 58 -19.58 13.18 5.70
CA TYR A 58 -19.18 14.51 6.20
C TYR A 58 -17.82 14.94 5.62
N LEU A 59 -16.83 14.05 5.60
CA LEU A 59 -15.51 14.32 5.00
C LEU A 59 -15.59 14.62 3.50
N LEU A 60 -16.57 14.02 2.81
CA LEU A 60 -16.83 14.27 1.40
C LEU A 60 -17.59 15.60 1.15
N ASP A 61 -18.15 16.21 2.19
CA ASP A 61 -18.81 17.52 2.15
C ASP A 61 -19.82 17.62 0.99
N GLY A 62 -20.80 16.71 0.99
CA GLY A 62 -21.87 16.65 -0.01
C GLY A 62 -21.48 16.18 -1.40
N MET A 63 -20.21 15.81 -1.63
CA MET A 63 -19.84 15.20 -2.89
C MET A 63 -20.50 13.82 -3.05
N LYS A 64 -20.82 13.46 -4.29
CA LYS A 64 -21.26 12.10 -4.61
C LYS A 64 -20.19 11.11 -4.17
N THR A 65 -20.60 9.98 -3.59
CA THR A 65 -19.67 8.92 -3.17
C THR A 65 -18.73 8.49 -4.30
N PRO A 66 -17.41 8.58 -4.07
CA PRO A 66 -16.41 8.14 -5.03
C PRO A 66 -16.39 6.62 -5.14
N SER A 67 -16.14 6.10 -6.33
CA SER A 67 -15.91 4.67 -6.52
C SER A 67 -14.49 4.26 -6.09
N PHE A 68 -14.27 2.97 -5.81
CA PHE A 68 -12.93 2.43 -5.54
C PHE A 68 -11.91 2.79 -6.63
N ALA A 69 -12.35 2.86 -7.89
CA ALA A 69 -11.51 3.25 -9.01
C ALA A 69 -11.05 4.72 -8.93
N THR A 70 -11.91 5.60 -8.38
CA THR A 70 -11.55 7.01 -8.16
C THR A 70 -10.41 7.13 -7.15
N PHE A 71 -10.50 6.41 -6.04
CA PHE A 71 -9.42 6.35 -5.04
C PHE A 71 -8.14 5.74 -5.62
N GLY A 72 -8.27 4.66 -6.40
CA GLY A 72 -7.13 4.02 -7.07
C GLY A 72 -6.42 4.94 -8.07
N ASN A 73 -7.19 5.74 -8.81
CA ASN A 73 -6.63 6.73 -9.74
C ASN A 73 -5.90 7.87 -9.01
N LEU A 74 -6.45 8.36 -7.89
CA LEU A 74 -5.79 9.36 -7.07
C LEU A 74 -4.45 8.84 -6.55
N ILE A 75 -4.43 7.64 -5.97
CA ILE A 75 -3.22 7.04 -5.43
C ILE A 75 -2.16 6.89 -6.53
N ARG A 76 -2.54 6.30 -7.65
CA ARG A 76 -1.60 5.97 -8.74
C ARG A 76 -1.07 7.20 -9.47
N ASN A 77 -1.93 8.19 -9.70
CA ASN A 77 -1.60 9.29 -10.61
C ASN A 77 -1.15 10.57 -9.89
N GLU A 78 -1.41 10.69 -8.58
CA GLU A 78 -1.17 11.93 -7.85
C GLU A 78 -0.39 11.74 -6.54
N LEU A 79 -0.62 10.62 -5.84
CA LEU A 79 0.06 10.40 -4.56
C LEU A 79 1.39 9.66 -4.70
N THR A 80 1.59 8.87 -5.75
CA THR A 80 2.79 8.02 -5.88
C THR A 80 4.09 8.82 -5.71
N ASP A 81 4.16 10.00 -6.33
CA ASP A 81 5.39 10.82 -6.33
C ASP A 81 5.46 11.81 -5.16
N SER A 82 4.36 12.02 -4.43
CA SER A 82 4.25 13.06 -3.40
C SER A 82 3.98 12.53 -2.00
N VAL A 83 3.73 11.23 -1.83
CA VAL A 83 3.32 10.64 -0.55
C VAL A 83 4.35 10.87 0.56
N GLU A 84 5.64 10.77 0.27
CA GLU A 84 6.71 10.98 1.26
C GLU A 84 6.73 12.43 1.76
N GLN A 85 6.56 13.39 0.85
CA GLN A 85 6.53 14.82 1.19
C GLN A 85 5.26 15.18 1.96
N ILE A 86 4.11 14.65 1.56
CA ILE A 86 2.85 14.80 2.30
C ILE A 86 2.99 14.25 3.72
N PHE A 87 3.61 13.08 3.87
CA PHE A 87 3.85 12.47 5.18
C PHE A 87 4.79 13.32 6.04
N ALA A 88 5.87 13.86 5.45
CA ALA A 88 6.80 14.74 6.14
C ALA A 88 6.11 16.02 6.63
N ASP A 89 5.27 16.65 5.81
CA ASP A 89 4.53 17.86 6.18
C ASP A 89 3.52 17.59 7.31
N ILE A 90 2.80 16.48 7.24
CA ILE A 90 1.86 16.08 8.30
C ILE A 90 2.61 15.86 9.61
N ASN A 91 3.73 15.14 9.58
CA ASN A 91 4.54 14.92 10.77
C ASN A 91 5.13 16.21 11.33
N ALA A 92 5.66 17.08 10.48
CA ALA A 92 6.18 18.38 10.90
C ALA A 92 5.11 19.21 11.63
N TYR A 93 3.88 19.23 11.10
CA TYR A 93 2.76 19.89 11.75
C TYR A 93 2.42 19.28 13.12
N ILE A 94 2.34 17.94 13.20
CA ILE A 94 2.04 17.23 14.46
C ILE A 94 3.13 17.50 15.49
N PHE A 95 4.41 17.40 15.12
CA PHE A 95 5.53 17.61 16.01
C PHE A 95 5.57 19.05 16.56
N ALA A 96 5.28 20.02 15.70
CA ALA A 96 5.22 21.43 16.13
C ALA A 96 4.03 21.70 17.07
N ARG A 97 2.87 21.09 16.80
CA ARG A 97 1.66 21.28 17.58
C ARG A 97 1.72 20.59 18.93
N ASP A 98 2.18 19.35 18.97
CA ASP A 98 2.12 18.49 20.14
C ASP A 98 3.45 18.52 20.94
N HIS A 99 4.40 19.38 20.54
CA HIS A 99 5.74 19.54 21.19
C HIS A 99 6.45 18.20 21.40
N VAL A 100 6.44 17.34 20.39
CA VAL A 100 7.01 15.99 20.47
C VAL A 100 8.53 16.08 20.69
N ASP A 101 9.01 15.36 21.71
CA ASP A 101 10.46 15.20 21.93
C ASP A 101 11.04 14.23 20.90
N LEU A 102 11.91 14.74 20.01
CA LEU A 102 12.59 13.97 18.97
C LEU A 102 13.96 13.42 19.41
N GLN A 103 14.37 13.66 20.67
CA GLN A 103 15.68 13.16 21.16
C GLN A 103 15.65 11.64 21.35
N HIS A 104 14.46 11.07 21.56
CA HIS A 104 14.29 9.64 21.78
C HIS A 104 13.38 9.07 20.69
N THR A 105 13.96 8.27 19.79
CA THR A 105 13.22 7.58 18.73
C THR A 105 13.12 6.09 19.09
N TYR A 106 11.89 5.59 19.19
CA TYR A 106 11.63 4.16 19.35
C TYR A 106 11.30 3.55 17.99
N ILE A 107 12.07 2.54 17.58
CA ILE A 107 11.82 1.82 16.32
C ILE A 107 11.24 0.47 16.70
N ASP A 108 9.99 0.24 16.32
CA ASP A 108 9.35 -1.07 16.44
C ASP A 108 9.35 -1.77 15.08
N GLY A 109 9.71 -3.05 15.11
CA GLY A 109 9.72 -3.89 13.93
C GLY A 109 8.33 -4.47 13.64
N THR A 110 7.58 -3.85 12.75
CA THR A 110 6.32 -4.42 12.29
C THR A 110 6.56 -5.53 11.29
N LYS A 111 6.14 -6.75 11.64
CA LYS A 111 6.16 -7.88 10.71
C LYS A 111 4.97 -7.78 9.76
N ILE A 112 5.22 -7.47 8.50
CA ILE A 112 4.21 -7.51 7.45
C ILE A 112 4.16 -8.94 6.90
N GLU A 113 3.09 -9.65 7.18
CA GLU A 113 2.84 -10.96 6.59
C GLU A 113 1.90 -10.81 5.40
N ALA A 114 2.34 -11.32 4.24
CA ALA A 114 1.43 -11.47 3.12
C ALA A 114 0.34 -12.49 3.51
N ASN A 115 -0.92 -12.20 3.18
CA ASN A 115 -2.04 -13.15 3.35
C ASN A 115 -1.93 -14.28 2.29
N ALA A 116 -0.76 -14.92 2.28
CA ALA A 116 -0.44 -16.03 1.40
C ALA A 116 -0.63 -17.34 2.14
N ASN A 117 -1.05 -18.38 1.43
CA ASN A 117 -1.20 -19.70 2.02
C ASN A 117 0.13 -20.12 2.68
N ARG A 118 0.07 -20.54 3.95
CA ARG A 118 1.23 -20.98 4.74
C ARG A 118 2.11 -22.01 4.02
N TYR A 119 1.55 -22.77 3.11
CA TYR A 119 2.23 -23.82 2.34
C TYR A 119 2.91 -23.32 1.06
N THR A 120 2.75 -22.06 0.69
CA THR A 120 3.40 -21.46 -0.48
C THR A 120 4.77 -20.83 -0.17
N TRP A 121 5.22 -20.88 1.08
CA TRP A 121 6.53 -20.37 1.47
C TRP A 121 7.66 -21.24 0.97
N VAL A 122 8.48 -20.68 0.10
CA VAL A 122 9.68 -21.34 -0.41
C VAL A 122 10.89 -20.87 0.39
N TRP A 123 11.36 -21.71 1.29
CA TRP A 123 12.54 -21.42 2.11
C TRP A 123 13.81 -21.54 1.29
N LYS A 124 14.62 -20.47 1.19
CA LYS A 124 15.89 -20.46 0.45
C LYS A 124 16.79 -21.67 0.83
N LYS A 125 16.90 -21.98 2.13
CA LYS A 125 17.66 -23.14 2.61
C LYS A 125 17.10 -24.47 2.08
N SER A 126 15.79 -24.64 2.04
CA SER A 126 15.15 -25.83 1.49
C SER A 126 15.35 -25.95 -0.01
N CYS A 127 15.26 -24.84 -0.75
CA CYS A 127 15.53 -24.81 -2.18
C CYS A 127 16.97 -25.23 -2.51
N VAL A 128 17.94 -24.69 -1.79
CA VAL A 128 19.37 -25.06 -2.00
C VAL A 128 19.59 -26.53 -1.70
N LYS A 129 19.07 -27.05 -0.59
CA LYS A 129 19.16 -28.46 -0.20
C LYS A 129 18.49 -29.40 -1.21
N ASN A 130 17.30 -29.04 -1.69
CA ASN A 130 16.56 -29.84 -2.65
C ASN A 130 17.24 -29.81 -4.05
N ARG A 131 17.78 -28.66 -4.44
CA ARG A 131 18.55 -28.53 -5.67
C ARG A 131 19.74 -29.48 -5.65
N GLN A 132 20.52 -29.50 -4.55
CA GLN A 132 21.67 -30.42 -4.45
C GLN A 132 21.24 -31.87 -4.57
N LYS A 133 20.17 -32.28 -3.86
CA LYS A 133 19.63 -33.65 -3.96
C LYS A 133 19.20 -34.03 -5.38
N VAL A 134 18.66 -33.08 -6.14
CA VAL A 134 18.29 -33.34 -7.56
C VAL A 134 19.52 -33.54 -8.42
N PHE A 135 20.55 -32.69 -8.25
CA PHE A 135 21.81 -32.86 -8.99
C PHE A 135 22.51 -34.20 -8.66
N ASP A 136 22.55 -34.57 -7.37
CA ASP A 136 23.13 -35.87 -6.96
C ASP A 136 22.41 -37.06 -7.60
N LYS A 137 21.05 -36.98 -7.65
CA LYS A 137 20.25 -38.02 -8.33
C LYS A 137 20.48 -38.08 -9.86
N ILE A 138 20.61 -36.92 -10.50
CA ILE A 138 20.88 -36.82 -11.93
C ILE A 138 22.27 -37.45 -12.25
N SER A 139 23.28 -37.13 -11.43
CA SER A 139 24.62 -37.71 -11.60
C SER A 139 24.60 -39.24 -11.50
N LEU A 140 23.92 -39.79 -10.49
CA LEU A 140 23.77 -41.23 -10.34
C LEU A 140 23.04 -41.88 -11.51
N LEU A 141 22.00 -41.22 -12.05
CA LEU A 141 21.27 -41.69 -13.23
C LEU A 141 22.17 -41.70 -14.49
N ILE A 142 22.97 -40.66 -14.70
CA ILE A 142 23.90 -40.57 -15.82
C ILE A 142 24.95 -41.69 -15.72
N ASP A 143 25.49 -41.92 -14.51
CA ASP A 143 26.47 -42.97 -14.29
C ASP A 143 25.89 -44.37 -14.58
N SER A 144 24.63 -44.63 -14.14
CA SER A 144 23.96 -45.91 -14.45
C SER A 144 23.71 -46.09 -15.96
N MET A 145 23.27 -45.03 -16.64
CA MET A 145 23.05 -45.08 -18.10
C MET A 145 24.36 -45.29 -18.86
N ASN A 146 25.45 -44.67 -18.42
CA ASN A 146 26.77 -44.90 -19.06
C ASN A 146 27.29 -46.34 -18.86
N GLN A 147 26.99 -46.98 -17.72
CA GLN A 147 27.34 -48.39 -17.50
C GLN A 147 26.51 -49.32 -18.37
N GLU A 148 25.22 -49.02 -18.61
CA GLU A 148 24.39 -49.85 -19.50
C GLU A 148 24.76 -49.72 -20.99
N VAL A 149 25.31 -48.56 -21.39
CA VAL A 149 25.72 -48.33 -22.80
C VAL A 149 27.09 -48.91 -23.13
N HIS A 150 27.98 -49.09 -22.14
CA HIS A 150 29.35 -49.55 -22.31
C HIS A 150 29.61 -50.98 -21.77
N GLY A 151 28.59 -51.68 -21.28
CA GLY A 151 28.59 -53.09 -20.91
C GLY A 151 27.94 -53.97 -21.99
#